data_9560d38fef5c402d7ddf5e7438700bb6
#
_entry.id   9560d38fef5c402d7ddf5e7438700bb6
#
_cell.length_a   1.000
_cell.length_b   1.000
_cell.length_c   1.000
_cell.angle_alpha   90.00
_cell.angle_beta   90.00
_cell.angle_gamma   90.00
#
_symmetry.space_group_name_H-M   'P 1'
#
loop_
_entity.id
_entity.type
_entity.pdbx_description
1 polymer ?
#
loop_
_entity_poly.entity_id
_entity_poly.type
_entity_poly.pdbx_seq_one_letter_code
_entity_poly.pdbx_strand_id
1 'polypeptide(L)'
;MSALEIFDCEQGSPQWFACRAGIPTASEFATVMASGRGGGPSVTRRKYMLSLIGEVMTGECAESYANGHMERGKAMEPDARAMYAFMKDREPKTVGFMRRGRSGASPDSLIGDDGLLEIKTKLPHLQLECILDGRLPPEHKAQCQGQLWISGRQWLDFASYWPKLPLFCVRVERDDNYIAQIKVSVDDFLGEMDQLILKIKEAA
;
A
#
# COMPACT_ATOMS: atom_id res chain seq x y z
N MET A 1 -5.88 18.87 8.61
CA MET A 1 -5.32 17.70 7.89
C MET A 1 -3.85 17.98 7.63
N SER A 2 -2.95 17.02 7.88
CA SER A 2 -1.52 17.15 7.59
C SER A 2 -1.29 17.37 6.09
N ALA A 3 -0.26 18.15 5.73
CA ALA A 3 0.14 18.36 4.35
C ALA A 3 0.58 17.04 3.70
N LEU A 4 0.41 16.91 2.40
CA LEU A 4 0.96 15.83 1.60
C LEU A 4 2.43 16.13 1.30
N GLU A 5 3.30 15.18 1.58
CA GLU A 5 4.71 15.18 1.21
C GLU A 5 4.95 14.10 0.16
N ILE A 6 5.69 14.42 -0.90
CA ILE A 6 6.04 13.47 -1.97
C ILE A 6 7.56 13.37 -2.00
N PHE A 7 8.06 12.14 -1.87
CA PHE A 7 9.48 11.81 -1.93
C PHE A 7 9.79 11.24 -3.31
N ASP A 8 10.63 11.96 -4.05
CA ASP A 8 11.10 11.53 -5.36
C ASP A 8 12.29 10.58 -5.18
N CYS A 9 11.97 9.30 -5.06
CA CYS A 9 12.94 8.21 -4.90
C CYS A 9 12.46 6.97 -5.63
N GLU A 10 13.37 6.14 -6.08
CA GLU A 10 13.02 4.85 -6.69
C GLU A 10 12.48 3.89 -5.62
N GLN A 11 11.33 3.27 -5.89
CA GLN A 11 10.74 2.27 -5.00
C GLN A 11 11.66 1.05 -4.84
N GLY A 12 11.94 0.69 -3.59
CA GLY A 12 12.90 -0.35 -3.23
C GLY A 12 14.34 0.13 -3.12
N SER A 13 14.61 1.43 -3.31
CA SER A 13 15.93 2.03 -3.03
C SER A 13 16.15 2.23 -1.52
N PRO A 14 17.40 2.40 -1.05
CA PRO A 14 17.67 2.74 0.35
C PRO A 14 16.94 4.00 0.81
N GLN A 15 16.81 5.01 -0.05
CA GLN A 15 16.07 6.25 0.25
C GLN A 15 14.58 5.98 0.45
N TRP A 16 13.98 5.12 -0.37
CA TRP A 16 12.58 4.73 -0.24
C TRP A 16 12.34 3.99 1.08
N PHE A 17 13.23 3.09 1.49
CA PHE A 17 13.14 2.44 2.78
C PHE A 17 13.29 3.44 3.92
N ALA A 18 14.22 4.37 3.84
CA ALA A 18 14.45 5.39 4.87
C ALA A 18 13.24 6.31 5.07
N CYS A 19 12.57 6.79 4.01
CA CYS A 19 11.43 7.69 4.15
C CYS A 19 10.14 7.01 4.64
N ARG A 20 10.07 5.67 4.62
CA ARG A 20 8.91 4.89 5.10
C ARG A 20 9.13 4.20 6.45
N ALA A 21 10.36 4.21 6.98
CA ALA A 21 10.70 3.54 8.24
C ALA A 21 9.80 3.99 9.40
N GLY A 22 9.24 3.03 10.13
CA GLY A 22 8.33 3.27 11.26
C GLY A 22 6.97 3.86 10.92
N ILE A 23 6.58 3.87 9.64
CA ILE A 23 5.33 4.47 9.15
C ILE A 23 4.38 3.39 8.62
N PRO A 24 3.16 3.27 9.14
CA PRO A 24 2.16 2.37 8.55
C PRO A 24 1.79 2.83 7.14
N THR A 25 1.80 1.89 6.20
CA THR A 25 1.60 2.16 4.77
C THR A 25 0.31 1.54 4.23
N ALA A 26 -0.21 2.09 3.13
CA ALA A 26 -1.47 1.67 2.54
C ALA A 26 -1.53 0.17 2.21
N SER A 27 -0.40 -0.45 1.83
CA SER A 27 -0.31 -1.90 1.59
C SER A 27 -0.63 -2.76 2.83
N GLU A 28 -0.45 -2.20 4.03
CA GLU A 28 -0.68 -2.87 5.31
C GLU A 28 -1.93 -2.37 6.05
N PHE A 29 -2.72 -1.47 5.47
CA PHE A 29 -3.90 -0.98 6.17
C PHE A 29 -4.95 -2.08 6.43
N ALA A 30 -5.04 -3.11 5.58
CA ALA A 30 -5.84 -4.29 5.90
C ALA A 30 -5.36 -4.99 7.18
N THR A 31 -4.03 -5.11 7.38
CA THR A 31 -3.42 -5.64 8.59
C THR A 31 -3.68 -4.74 9.80
N VAL A 32 -3.59 -3.41 9.64
CA VAL A 32 -3.91 -2.43 10.70
C VAL A 32 -5.36 -2.54 11.15
N MET A 33 -6.30 -2.70 10.20
CA MET A 33 -7.74 -2.84 10.48
C MET A 33 -8.16 -4.23 10.98
N ALA A 34 -7.26 -5.23 10.92
CA ALA A 34 -7.60 -6.61 11.25
C ALA A 34 -7.90 -6.77 12.76
N SER A 35 -9.01 -7.41 13.07
CA SER A 35 -9.35 -7.91 14.40
C SER A 35 -9.04 -9.42 14.51
N GLY A 36 -8.70 -9.86 15.71
CA GLY A 36 -8.49 -11.28 16.00
C GLY A 36 -9.80 -12.05 16.15
N ARG A 37 -9.72 -13.36 16.14
CA ARG A 37 -10.88 -14.23 16.42
C ARG A 37 -11.38 -13.95 17.85
N GLY A 38 -12.66 -13.65 17.99
CA GLY A 38 -13.28 -13.30 19.27
C GLY A 38 -13.16 -11.82 19.67
N GLY A 39 -12.80 -10.92 18.74
CA GLY A 39 -12.78 -9.45 18.95
C GLY A 39 -11.52 -8.91 19.63
N GLY A 40 -10.55 -9.76 19.93
CA GLY A 40 -9.24 -9.33 20.45
C GLY A 40 -8.30 -8.81 19.35
N PRO A 41 -7.10 -8.31 19.71
CA PRO A 41 -6.10 -7.87 18.74
C PRO A 41 -5.66 -9.02 17.80
N SER A 42 -5.52 -8.71 16.51
CA SER A 42 -4.98 -9.64 15.52
C SER A 42 -3.48 -9.88 15.78
N VAL A 43 -3.03 -11.13 15.70
CA VAL A 43 -1.61 -11.50 15.83
C VAL A 43 -0.78 -10.84 14.72
N THR A 44 -1.31 -10.79 13.50
CA THR A 44 -0.62 -10.14 12.36
C THR A 44 -0.51 -8.64 12.57
N ARG A 45 -1.57 -7.97 13.05
CA ARG A 45 -1.55 -6.55 13.41
C ARG A 45 -0.49 -6.25 14.46
N ARG A 46 -0.43 -7.05 15.53
CA ARG A 46 0.60 -6.89 16.58
C ARG A 46 2.01 -7.09 16.04
N LYS A 47 2.23 -8.12 15.21
CA LYS A 47 3.54 -8.37 14.60
C LYS A 47 3.99 -7.19 13.74
N TYR A 48 3.10 -6.64 12.93
CA TYR A 48 3.37 -5.46 12.10
C TYR A 48 3.70 -4.23 12.97
N MET A 49 2.94 -3.99 14.04
CA MET A 49 3.22 -2.91 15.00
C MET A 49 4.62 -3.03 15.61
N LEU A 50 5.01 -4.22 16.07
CA LEU A 50 6.34 -4.44 16.66
C LEU A 50 7.46 -4.27 15.62
N SER A 51 7.23 -4.62 14.37
CA SER A 51 8.19 -4.35 13.28
C SER A 51 8.41 -2.84 13.12
N LEU A 52 7.34 -2.05 13.04
CA LEU A 52 7.45 -0.59 12.93
C LEU A 52 8.09 0.04 14.18
N ILE A 53 7.81 -0.46 15.38
CA ILE A 53 8.48 -0.02 16.60
C ILE A 53 9.99 -0.29 16.52
N GLY A 54 10.38 -1.47 16.03
CA GLY A 54 11.79 -1.80 15.79
C GLY A 54 12.46 -0.79 14.86
N GLU A 55 11.81 -0.46 13.74
CA GLU A 55 12.30 0.53 12.78
C GLU A 55 12.45 1.93 13.40
N VAL A 56 11.47 2.36 14.23
CA VAL A 56 11.56 3.65 14.95
C VAL A 56 12.73 3.67 15.94
N MET A 57 12.97 2.57 16.64
CA MET A 57 13.99 2.50 17.69
C MET A 57 15.41 2.33 17.14
N THR A 58 15.57 1.63 16.03
CA THR A 58 16.86 1.41 15.37
C THR A 58 17.22 2.50 14.36
N GLY A 59 16.20 3.21 13.84
CA GLY A 59 16.37 4.14 12.72
C GLY A 59 16.54 3.43 11.37
N GLU A 60 16.37 2.12 11.31
CA GLU A 60 16.56 1.30 10.13
C GLU A 60 15.26 0.59 9.75
N CYS A 61 14.90 0.62 8.46
CA CYS A 61 13.80 -0.18 7.98
C CYS A 61 14.20 -1.65 8.03
N ALA A 62 13.35 -2.49 8.62
CA ALA A 62 13.60 -3.92 8.65
C ALA A 62 13.78 -4.44 7.22
N GLU A 63 14.83 -5.21 6.97
CA GLU A 63 15.03 -5.86 5.67
C GLU A 63 13.76 -6.64 5.30
N SER A 64 13.06 -6.17 4.28
CA SER A 64 11.95 -6.94 3.75
C SER A 64 12.53 -8.11 2.97
N TYR A 65 12.26 -9.32 3.43
CA TYR A 65 12.58 -10.54 2.70
C TYR A 65 11.89 -10.46 1.34
N ALA A 66 12.64 -10.10 0.31
CA ALA A 66 12.16 -10.20 -1.07
C ALA A 66 11.99 -11.69 -1.39
N ASN A 67 10.76 -12.13 -1.57
CA ASN A 67 10.51 -13.49 -2.05
C ASN A 67 10.44 -13.48 -3.59
N GLY A 68 10.62 -14.65 -4.23
CA GLY A 68 10.61 -14.76 -5.70
C GLY A 68 9.32 -14.27 -6.37
N HIS A 69 8.22 -14.13 -5.62
CA HIS A 69 6.98 -13.50 -6.12
C HIS A 69 7.11 -11.98 -6.21
N MET A 70 7.76 -11.36 -5.24
CA MET A 70 8.00 -9.90 -5.24
C MET A 70 9.01 -9.51 -6.31
N GLU A 71 10.10 -10.28 -6.48
CA GLU A 71 11.09 -10.05 -7.53
C GLU A 71 10.47 -10.17 -8.93
N ARG A 72 9.67 -11.23 -9.16
CA ARG A 72 8.93 -11.39 -10.40
C ARG A 72 7.95 -10.24 -10.61
N GLY A 73 7.23 -9.81 -9.56
CA GLY A 73 6.32 -8.68 -9.59
C GLY A 73 7.02 -7.41 -10.09
N LYS A 74 8.14 -7.09 -9.47
CA LYS A 74 8.96 -5.93 -9.85
C LYS A 74 9.46 -6.03 -11.29
N ALA A 75 9.86 -7.22 -11.74
CA ALA A 75 10.33 -7.43 -13.12
C ALA A 75 9.23 -7.27 -14.18
N MET A 76 7.97 -7.61 -13.85
CA MET A 76 6.83 -7.53 -14.78
C MET A 76 6.09 -6.19 -14.73
N GLU A 77 6.31 -5.37 -13.73
CA GLU A 77 5.59 -4.11 -13.54
C GLU A 77 5.77 -3.13 -14.71
N PRO A 78 6.97 -2.95 -15.33
CA PRO A 78 7.13 -2.10 -16.50
C PRO A 78 6.24 -2.52 -17.68
N ASP A 79 6.14 -3.82 -17.95
CA ASP A 79 5.32 -4.35 -19.05
C ASP A 79 3.82 -4.13 -18.77
N ALA A 80 3.40 -4.36 -17.53
CA ALA A 80 2.02 -4.10 -17.10
C ALA A 80 1.67 -2.62 -17.24
N ARG A 81 2.58 -1.72 -16.84
CA ARG A 81 2.40 -0.27 -16.97
C ARG A 81 2.33 0.17 -18.43
N ALA A 82 3.17 -0.37 -19.30
CA ALA A 82 3.14 -0.10 -20.73
C ALA A 82 1.83 -0.58 -21.37
N MET A 83 1.36 -1.78 -21.00
CA MET A 83 0.07 -2.31 -21.47
C MET A 83 -1.09 -1.46 -21.01
N TYR A 84 -1.10 -1.02 -19.74
CA TYR A 84 -2.11 -0.09 -19.21
C TYR A 84 -2.10 1.23 -19.99
N ALA A 85 -0.92 1.84 -20.20
CA ALA A 85 -0.76 3.10 -20.94
C ALA A 85 -1.36 3.00 -22.34
N PHE A 86 -1.06 1.92 -23.05
CA PHE A 86 -1.58 1.66 -24.37
C PHE A 86 -3.12 1.46 -24.39
N MET A 87 -3.64 0.63 -23.48
CA MET A 87 -5.08 0.29 -23.46
C MET A 87 -5.97 1.45 -23.00
N LYS A 88 -5.46 2.32 -22.11
CA LYS A 88 -6.24 3.41 -21.52
C LYS A 88 -5.96 4.77 -22.14
N ASP A 89 -5.00 4.85 -23.08
CA ASP A 89 -4.50 6.12 -23.64
C ASP A 89 -4.14 7.12 -22.53
N ARG A 90 -3.28 6.70 -21.62
CA ARG A 90 -2.84 7.45 -20.43
C ARG A 90 -1.33 7.42 -20.30
N GLU A 91 -0.76 8.42 -19.64
CA GLU A 91 0.66 8.47 -19.28
C GLU A 91 0.84 8.23 -17.79
N PRO A 92 1.15 6.99 -17.35
CA PRO A 92 1.48 6.72 -15.96
C PRO A 92 2.83 7.34 -15.58
N LYS A 93 2.85 8.18 -14.55
CA LYS A 93 4.07 8.75 -13.99
C LYS A 93 4.42 8.02 -12.70
N THR A 94 5.59 7.40 -12.65
CA THR A 94 6.07 6.75 -11.42
C THR A 94 6.22 7.75 -10.29
N VAL A 95 6.03 7.29 -9.07
CA VAL A 95 6.21 8.08 -7.84
C VAL A 95 6.88 7.20 -6.79
N GLY A 96 7.72 7.79 -5.96
CA GLY A 96 8.43 7.05 -4.92
C GLY A 96 7.54 6.77 -3.71
N PHE A 97 7.52 7.69 -2.76
CA PHE A 97 6.73 7.56 -1.54
C PHE A 97 5.92 8.82 -1.27
N MET A 98 4.70 8.66 -0.85
CA MET A 98 3.80 9.72 -0.41
C MET A 98 3.54 9.59 1.08
N ARG A 99 3.65 10.69 1.83
CA ARG A 99 3.39 10.73 3.26
C ARG A 99 2.37 11.79 3.60
N ARG A 100 1.45 11.44 4.49
CA ARG A 100 0.50 12.38 5.10
C ARG A 100 0.50 12.16 6.61
N GLY A 101 1.15 13.07 7.34
CA GLY A 101 1.39 12.90 8.77
C GLY A 101 2.26 11.67 9.05
N ARG A 102 1.74 10.72 9.82
CA ARG A 102 2.44 9.47 10.19
C ARG A 102 1.96 8.26 9.39
N SER A 103 1.46 8.46 8.19
CA SER A 103 0.98 7.37 7.31
C SER A 103 1.45 7.60 5.89
N GLY A 104 1.67 6.53 5.14
CA GLY A 104 2.22 6.64 3.80
C GLY A 104 1.64 5.67 2.77
N ALA A 105 2.00 5.91 1.52
CA ALA A 105 1.64 5.08 0.38
C ALA A 105 2.69 5.18 -0.73
N SER A 106 2.86 4.11 -1.49
CA SER A 106 3.65 4.08 -2.73
C SER A 106 2.76 3.50 -3.83
N PRO A 107 1.91 4.29 -4.48
CA PRO A 107 1.21 3.83 -5.69
C PRO A 107 2.21 3.60 -6.81
N ASP A 108 1.93 2.67 -7.70
CA ASP A 108 2.85 2.34 -8.81
C ASP A 108 2.95 3.47 -9.83
N SER A 109 1.88 4.28 -9.99
CA SER A 109 1.95 5.50 -10.80
C SER A 109 0.85 6.51 -10.45
N LEU A 110 1.11 7.75 -10.82
CA LEU A 110 0.13 8.85 -10.90
C LEU A 110 -0.46 8.88 -12.30
N ILE A 111 -1.77 9.12 -12.39
CA ILE A 111 -2.50 9.27 -13.66
C ILE A 111 -3.16 10.64 -13.68
N GLY A 112 -2.68 11.55 -14.55
CA GLY A 112 -3.15 12.92 -14.54
C GLY A 112 -3.08 13.56 -13.16
N ASP A 113 -4.04 14.44 -12.85
CA ASP A 113 -4.03 15.19 -11.59
C ASP A 113 -4.76 14.49 -10.44
N ASP A 114 -5.70 13.61 -10.74
CA ASP A 114 -6.67 13.06 -9.77
C ASP A 114 -6.74 11.52 -9.70
N GLY A 115 -5.96 10.82 -10.54
CA GLY A 115 -5.95 9.36 -10.63
C GLY A 115 -4.65 8.69 -10.16
N LEU A 116 -4.76 7.44 -9.75
CA LEU A 116 -3.66 6.54 -9.39
C LEU A 116 -3.72 5.27 -10.23
N LEU A 117 -2.60 4.57 -10.30
CA LEU A 117 -2.51 3.19 -10.80
C LEU A 117 -1.86 2.31 -9.75
N GLU A 118 -2.49 1.18 -9.47
CA GLU A 118 -1.94 0.08 -8.67
C GLU A 118 -1.89 -1.18 -9.51
N ILE A 119 -0.72 -1.79 -9.63
CA ILE A 119 -0.46 -2.97 -10.46
C ILE A 119 -0.22 -4.18 -9.57
N LYS A 120 -0.87 -5.30 -9.88
CA LYS A 120 -0.58 -6.59 -9.26
C LYS A 120 -0.23 -7.62 -10.34
N THR A 121 0.87 -8.31 -10.18
CA THR A 121 1.28 -9.42 -11.04
C THR A 121 0.84 -10.72 -10.38
N LYS A 122 -0.36 -11.15 -10.70
CA LYS A 122 -0.97 -12.36 -10.12
C LYS A 122 -0.57 -13.61 -10.91
N LEU A 123 -0.53 -14.78 -10.26
CA LEU A 123 -0.37 -16.06 -10.95
C LEU A 123 -1.49 -16.28 -11.99
N PRO A 124 -1.28 -17.09 -13.05
CA PRO A 124 -2.25 -17.22 -14.15
C PRO A 124 -3.68 -17.50 -13.71
N HIS A 125 -3.89 -18.45 -12.79
CA HIS A 125 -5.23 -18.78 -12.31
C HIS A 125 -5.89 -17.62 -11.55
N LEU A 126 -5.14 -16.88 -10.73
CA LEU A 126 -5.64 -15.69 -10.04
C LEU A 126 -5.91 -14.53 -11.00
N GLN A 127 -5.13 -14.41 -12.09
CA GLN A 127 -5.40 -13.45 -13.15
C GLN A 127 -6.72 -13.76 -13.85
N LEU A 128 -6.97 -15.03 -14.15
CA LEU A 128 -8.23 -15.48 -14.76
C LEU A 128 -9.41 -15.23 -13.83
N GLU A 129 -9.28 -15.47 -12.53
CA GLU A 129 -10.32 -15.13 -11.55
C GLU A 129 -10.65 -13.63 -11.55
N CYS A 130 -9.64 -12.75 -11.55
CA CYS A 130 -9.86 -11.31 -11.64
C CYS A 130 -10.64 -10.92 -12.90
N ILE A 131 -10.31 -11.53 -14.04
CA ILE A 131 -10.99 -11.27 -15.34
C ILE A 131 -12.44 -11.74 -15.28
N LEU A 132 -12.70 -12.93 -14.74
CA LEU A 132 -14.04 -13.52 -14.66
C LEU A 132 -14.94 -12.78 -13.67
N ASP A 133 -14.40 -12.39 -12.53
CA ASP A 133 -15.14 -11.65 -11.49
C ASP A 133 -15.45 -10.21 -11.90
N GLY A 134 -14.60 -9.58 -12.72
CA GLY A 134 -14.81 -8.23 -13.25
C GLY A 134 -14.82 -7.12 -12.19
N ARG A 135 -14.33 -7.38 -10.98
CA ARG A 135 -14.36 -6.45 -9.83
C ARG A 135 -13.03 -6.44 -9.07
N LEU A 136 -12.85 -5.39 -8.25
CA LEU A 136 -11.69 -5.31 -7.36
C LEU A 136 -11.69 -6.49 -6.38
N PRO A 137 -10.60 -7.28 -6.31
CA PRO A 137 -10.47 -8.31 -5.29
C PRO A 137 -10.51 -7.69 -3.89
N PRO A 138 -11.33 -8.21 -2.96
CA PRO A 138 -11.61 -7.57 -1.66
C PRO A 138 -10.36 -7.30 -0.83
N GLU A 139 -9.35 -8.15 -0.93
CA GLU A 139 -8.08 -8.03 -0.22
C GLU A 139 -7.30 -6.76 -0.56
N HIS A 140 -7.56 -6.15 -1.73
CA HIS A 140 -6.89 -4.92 -2.16
C HIS A 140 -7.69 -3.65 -1.83
N LYS A 141 -8.94 -3.75 -1.31
CA LYS A 141 -9.78 -2.57 -1.03
C LYS A 141 -9.10 -1.59 -0.07
N ALA A 142 -8.55 -2.10 1.04
CA ALA A 142 -7.90 -1.25 2.04
C ALA A 142 -6.65 -0.54 1.50
N GLN A 143 -5.86 -1.23 0.67
CA GLN A 143 -4.69 -0.64 0.01
C GLN A 143 -5.12 0.48 -0.95
N CYS A 144 -6.06 0.20 -1.86
CA CYS A 144 -6.53 1.18 -2.85
C CYS A 144 -7.13 2.43 -2.19
N GLN A 145 -8.02 2.26 -1.22
CA GLN A 145 -8.63 3.38 -0.50
C GLN A 145 -7.61 4.11 0.38
N GLY A 146 -6.64 3.41 0.94
CA GLY A 146 -5.53 4.00 1.67
C GLY A 146 -4.65 4.88 0.79
N GLN A 147 -4.34 4.46 -0.42
CA GLN A 147 -3.60 5.27 -1.39
C GLN A 147 -4.38 6.52 -1.80
N LEU A 148 -5.71 6.42 -2.01
CA LEU A 148 -6.59 7.55 -2.27
C LEU A 148 -6.66 8.52 -1.09
N TRP A 149 -6.66 7.99 0.15
CA TRP A 149 -6.58 8.84 1.34
C TRP A 149 -5.27 9.61 1.41
N ILE A 150 -4.14 8.93 1.34
CA ILE A 150 -2.81 9.54 1.49
C ILE A 150 -2.56 10.58 0.39
N SER A 151 -2.83 10.24 -0.86
CA SER A 151 -2.61 11.13 -2.01
C SER A 151 -3.61 12.29 -2.07
N GLY A 152 -4.84 12.08 -1.60
CA GLY A 152 -5.96 13.01 -1.78
C GLY A 152 -6.64 12.91 -3.15
N ARG A 153 -6.24 11.94 -3.98
CA ARG A 153 -6.78 11.72 -5.33
C ARG A 153 -8.17 11.09 -5.29
N GLN A 154 -8.89 11.15 -6.42
CA GLN A 154 -10.31 10.82 -6.49
C GLN A 154 -10.57 9.38 -6.93
N TRP A 155 -9.69 8.80 -7.72
CA TRP A 155 -9.86 7.45 -8.26
C TRP A 155 -8.53 6.73 -8.40
N LEU A 156 -8.62 5.41 -8.49
CA LEU A 156 -7.49 4.53 -8.71
C LEU A 156 -7.88 3.45 -9.70
N ASP A 157 -7.09 3.25 -10.75
CA ASP A 157 -7.22 2.08 -11.60
C ASP A 157 -6.37 0.94 -11.01
N PHE A 158 -7.05 -0.13 -10.59
CA PHE A 158 -6.41 -1.37 -10.18
C PHE A 158 -6.19 -2.23 -11.41
N ALA A 159 -4.95 -2.57 -11.70
CA ALA A 159 -4.57 -3.43 -12.80
C ALA A 159 -3.99 -4.76 -12.30
N SER A 160 -4.43 -5.88 -12.89
CA SER A 160 -3.82 -7.18 -12.66
C SER A 160 -3.26 -7.72 -13.97
N TYR A 161 -2.02 -8.20 -13.93
CA TYR A 161 -1.26 -8.58 -15.12
C TYR A 161 -0.57 -9.93 -14.96
N TRP A 162 -0.61 -10.69 -16.04
CA TRP A 162 0.25 -11.84 -16.29
C TRP A 162 0.56 -11.91 -17.79
N PRO A 163 1.82 -12.19 -18.20
CA PRO A 163 2.20 -12.28 -19.61
C PRO A 163 1.31 -13.24 -20.40
N LYS A 164 0.92 -12.83 -21.61
CA LYS A 164 0.07 -13.60 -22.55
C LYS A 164 -1.40 -13.76 -22.10
N LEU A 165 -1.81 -13.18 -20.97
CA LEU A 165 -3.22 -13.06 -20.59
C LEU A 165 -3.69 -11.63 -20.78
N PRO A 166 -5.00 -11.39 -20.98
CA PRO A 166 -5.55 -10.03 -21.03
C PRO A 166 -5.25 -9.27 -19.74
N LEU A 167 -4.91 -7.98 -19.86
CA LEU A 167 -4.82 -7.10 -18.71
C LEU A 167 -6.21 -6.93 -18.11
N PHE A 168 -6.36 -7.25 -16.84
CA PHE A 168 -7.54 -6.87 -16.07
C PHE A 168 -7.33 -5.46 -15.52
N CYS A 169 -8.34 -4.59 -15.64
CA CYS A 169 -8.27 -3.24 -15.10
C CYS A 169 -9.66 -2.79 -14.67
N VAL A 170 -9.80 -2.40 -13.40
CA VAL A 170 -11.05 -1.89 -12.83
C VAL A 170 -10.80 -0.57 -12.11
N ARG A 171 -11.72 0.39 -12.29
CA ARG A 171 -11.68 1.65 -11.57
C ARG A 171 -12.24 1.51 -10.18
N VAL A 172 -11.53 2.09 -9.23
CA VAL A 172 -11.88 2.20 -7.82
C VAL A 172 -12.11 3.68 -7.51
N GLU A 173 -13.34 4.05 -7.28
CA GLU A 173 -13.67 5.40 -6.85
C GLU A 173 -13.37 5.58 -5.36
N ARG A 174 -13.09 6.82 -4.97
CA ARG A 174 -12.83 7.19 -3.59
C ARG A 174 -14.07 6.96 -2.72
N ASP A 175 -13.91 6.21 -1.65
CA ASP A 175 -14.95 5.91 -0.65
C ASP A 175 -14.58 6.58 0.69
N ASP A 176 -15.07 7.81 0.91
CA ASP A 176 -14.72 8.58 2.11
C ASP A 176 -15.24 7.93 3.41
N ASN A 177 -16.32 7.13 3.35
CA ASN A 177 -16.79 6.38 4.51
C ASN A 177 -15.83 5.25 4.90
N TYR A 178 -15.31 4.52 3.91
CA TYR A 178 -14.32 3.49 4.15
C TYR A 178 -12.97 4.10 4.58
N ILE A 179 -12.57 5.22 3.97
CA ILE A 179 -11.38 5.98 4.35
C ILE A 179 -11.47 6.47 5.81
N ALA A 180 -12.65 6.90 6.27
CA ALA A 180 -12.84 7.28 7.66
C ALA A 180 -12.57 6.11 8.62
N GLN A 181 -12.98 4.89 8.27
CA GLN A 181 -12.69 3.68 9.05
C GLN A 181 -11.18 3.36 9.06
N ILE A 182 -10.50 3.48 7.92
CA ILE A 182 -9.04 3.34 7.85
C ILE A 182 -8.37 4.34 8.78
N LYS A 183 -8.76 5.62 8.74
CA LYS A 183 -8.17 6.68 9.58
C LYS A 183 -8.29 6.36 11.06
N VAL A 184 -9.48 6.00 11.53
CA VAL A 184 -9.70 5.62 12.94
C VAL A 184 -8.78 4.46 13.33
N SER A 185 -8.73 3.41 12.51
CA SER A 185 -7.89 2.24 12.79
C SER A 185 -6.40 2.56 12.81
N VAL A 186 -5.95 3.48 11.93
CA VAL A 186 -4.54 3.91 11.86
C VAL A 186 -4.21 4.82 13.05
N ASP A 187 -5.10 5.72 13.45
CA ASP A 187 -4.90 6.60 14.62
C ASP A 187 -4.82 5.76 15.91
N ASP A 188 -5.70 4.78 16.09
CA ASP A 188 -5.66 3.85 17.22
C ASP A 188 -4.35 3.03 17.21
N PHE A 189 -3.95 2.53 16.04
CA PHE A 189 -2.71 1.78 15.88
C PHE A 189 -1.47 2.60 16.25
N LEU A 190 -1.41 3.85 15.83
CA LEU A 190 -0.31 4.77 16.15
C LEU A 190 -0.29 5.13 17.65
N GLY A 191 -1.46 5.31 18.27
CA GLY A 191 -1.57 5.55 19.70
C GLY A 191 -1.07 4.36 20.54
N GLU A 192 -1.44 3.13 20.17
CA GLU A 192 -0.92 1.91 20.80
C GLU A 192 0.60 1.77 20.62
N MET A 193 1.08 2.08 19.41
CA MET A 193 2.52 2.05 19.08
C MET A 193 3.32 3.01 19.97
N ASP A 194 2.84 4.26 20.16
CA ASP A 194 3.47 5.25 21.01
C ASP A 194 3.53 4.79 22.47
N GLN A 195 2.44 4.20 22.98
CA GLN A 195 2.41 3.65 24.35
C GLN A 195 3.41 2.50 24.53
N LEU A 196 3.55 1.62 23.55
CA LEU A 196 4.52 0.53 23.61
C LEU A 196 5.96 1.03 23.55
N ILE A 197 6.25 2.04 22.71
CA ILE A 197 7.58 2.67 22.64
C ILE A 197 7.95 3.26 24.01
N LEU A 198 7.03 3.97 24.68
CA LEU A 198 7.25 4.51 26.01
C LEU A 198 7.59 3.41 27.02
N LYS A 199 6.78 2.35 27.08
CA LYS A 199 7.01 1.22 27.97
C LYS A 199 8.36 0.53 27.75
N ILE A 200 8.78 0.40 26.49
CA ILE A 200 10.09 -0.22 26.17
C ILE A 200 11.23 0.69 26.63
N LYS A 201 11.10 2.01 26.45
CA LYS A 201 12.12 2.96 26.91
C LYS A 201 12.22 3.06 28.44
N GLU A 202 11.13 2.85 29.16
CA GLU A 202 11.10 2.80 30.61
C GLU A 202 11.71 1.51 31.20
N ALA A 203 11.72 0.44 30.38
CA ALA A 203 12.25 -0.86 30.79
C ALA A 203 13.74 -1.08 30.44
N ALA A 204 14.35 -0.15 29.71
CA ALA A 204 15.76 -0.19 29.30
C ALA A 204 16.67 0.67 30.17
#